data_e6297bd59d814861c27bf382c12234cb
#
_entry.id   e6297bd59d814861c27bf382c12234cb
#
_cell.length_a   1.000
_cell.length_b   1.000
_cell.length_c   1.000
_cell.angle_alpha   90.00
_cell.angle_beta   90.00
_cell.angle_gamma   90.00
#
_symmetry.space_group_name_H-M   'P 1'
#
loop_
_entity.id
_entity.type
_entity.pdbx_description
1 polymer ?
#
loop_
_entity_poly.entity_id
_entity_poly.type
_entity_poly.pdbx_seq_one_letter_code
_entity_poly.pdbx_strand_id
1 'polypeptide(L)'
;VYIIISGIPAIREIGLVDFLFGKKWASTATPPSYGILPFILTSVYGTGGAILLGVPVGFLTAVYLSKVAPKRVKEIVSEAVSLLAGIPSVVYGLVGMLVLVPAIRSVFGVPDGASLLAAIIVLSVMILPSIVKVSITALDAVPEEYEQASLALGATKMETWFRVSVPAAKSGIAAAIVLGVGRAIGEAMAVMMVSGNVPNMPELFQSVRFLTTAVASEMSYSSGLQRQALFSIALVLYLFILLINAVFNMLLKGGKKQ
;
A
#
# COMPACT_ATOMS: atom_id res chain seq x y z
N VAL A 1 7.85 -9.58 -20.75
CA VAL A 1 8.89 -10.37 -21.44
C VAL A 1 10.29 -9.84 -21.08
N TYR A 2 10.61 -8.56 -21.27
CA TYR A 2 11.96 -8.02 -21.04
C TYR A 2 12.47 -8.24 -19.60
N ILE A 3 11.67 -7.95 -18.58
CA ILE A 3 12.01 -8.17 -17.16
C ILE A 3 12.35 -9.64 -16.87
N ILE A 4 11.63 -10.58 -17.48
CA ILE A 4 11.86 -12.02 -17.33
C ILE A 4 13.21 -12.41 -17.95
N ILE A 5 13.46 -12.00 -19.18
CA ILE A 5 14.71 -12.32 -19.90
C ILE A 5 15.92 -11.75 -19.17
N SER A 6 15.80 -10.52 -18.66
CA SER A 6 16.91 -9.82 -17.99
C SER A 6 17.12 -10.25 -16.53
N GLY A 7 16.09 -10.79 -15.84
CA GLY A 7 16.18 -11.19 -14.45
C GLY A 7 16.54 -12.67 -14.22
N ILE A 8 16.11 -13.59 -15.11
CA ILE A 8 16.39 -15.03 -14.94
C ILE A 8 17.90 -15.36 -14.84
N PRO A 9 18.81 -14.74 -15.61
CA PRO A 9 20.22 -15.05 -15.51
C PRO A 9 20.80 -14.89 -14.10
N ALA A 10 20.47 -13.79 -13.41
CA ALA A 10 20.96 -13.57 -12.04
C ALA A 10 20.44 -14.61 -11.06
N ILE A 11 19.17 -15.02 -11.17
CA ILE A 11 18.61 -16.08 -10.32
C ILE A 11 19.33 -17.41 -10.53
N ARG A 12 19.75 -17.71 -11.76
CA ARG A 12 20.50 -18.94 -12.06
C ARG A 12 21.94 -18.90 -11.52
N GLU A 13 22.59 -17.74 -11.57
CA GLU A 13 23.96 -17.55 -11.12
C GLU A 13 24.05 -17.49 -9.58
N ILE A 14 23.15 -16.76 -8.93
CA ILE A 14 23.11 -16.58 -7.47
C ILE A 14 22.53 -17.81 -6.78
N GLY A 15 21.59 -18.51 -7.43
CA GLY A 15 20.74 -19.54 -6.83
C GLY A 15 19.42 -18.97 -6.31
N LEU A 16 18.30 -19.62 -6.64
CA LEU A 16 16.94 -19.15 -6.28
C LEU A 16 16.75 -19.03 -4.76
N VAL A 17 17.28 -19.98 -3.99
CA VAL A 17 17.15 -20.00 -2.53
C VAL A 17 17.95 -18.89 -1.89
N ASP A 18 19.19 -18.72 -2.29
CA ASP A 18 20.08 -17.67 -1.75
C ASP A 18 19.60 -16.28 -2.14
N PHE A 19 19.04 -16.13 -3.34
CA PHE A 19 18.44 -14.88 -3.79
C PHE A 19 17.18 -14.52 -2.97
N LEU A 20 16.20 -15.43 -2.85
CA LEU A 20 14.92 -15.14 -2.19
C LEU A 20 15.01 -15.10 -0.67
N PHE A 21 15.79 -16.01 -0.06
CA PHE A 21 15.86 -16.20 1.39
C PHE A 21 17.15 -15.67 2.02
N GLY A 22 18.10 -15.21 1.22
CA GLY A 22 19.30 -14.54 1.70
C GLY A 22 18.95 -13.27 2.47
N LYS A 23 19.61 -13.06 3.62
CA LYS A 23 19.34 -11.96 4.54
C LYS A 23 20.21 -10.71 4.30
N LYS A 24 21.17 -10.80 3.39
CA LYS A 24 22.15 -9.74 3.16
C LYS A 24 22.14 -9.29 1.71
N TRP A 25 21.95 -7.99 1.50
CA TRP A 25 22.19 -7.31 0.23
C TRP A 25 23.43 -6.45 0.34
N ALA A 26 24.47 -6.80 -0.38
CA ALA A 26 25.74 -6.08 -0.44
C ALA A 26 26.35 -6.26 -1.83
N SER A 27 25.79 -5.59 -2.81
CA SER A 27 26.13 -5.71 -4.23
C SER A 27 27.56 -5.25 -4.57
N THR A 28 28.13 -4.37 -3.74
CA THR A 28 29.48 -3.81 -3.89
C THR A 28 30.54 -4.49 -3.04
N ALA A 29 30.17 -5.47 -2.23
CA ALA A 29 31.11 -6.21 -1.38
C ALA A 29 31.92 -7.24 -2.19
N THR A 30 33.02 -7.72 -1.61
CA THR A 30 33.84 -8.79 -2.19
C THR A 30 33.92 -9.95 -1.17
N PRO A 31 33.27 -11.10 -1.40
CA PRO A 31 32.33 -11.40 -2.50
C PRO A 31 30.99 -10.67 -2.38
N PRO A 32 30.28 -10.38 -3.50
CA PRO A 32 28.99 -9.73 -3.48
C PRO A 32 27.89 -10.65 -2.93
N SER A 33 26.83 -10.07 -2.36
CA SER A 33 25.71 -10.79 -1.77
C SER A 33 24.40 -10.17 -2.25
N TYR A 34 23.45 -10.99 -2.68
CA TYR A 34 22.23 -10.56 -3.36
C TYR A 34 20.94 -11.15 -2.73
N GLY A 35 20.92 -11.32 -1.40
CA GLY A 35 19.74 -11.79 -0.68
C GLY A 35 18.68 -10.70 -0.53
N ILE A 36 17.42 -10.98 -0.92
CA ILE A 36 16.32 -10.01 -0.94
C ILE A 36 15.24 -10.26 0.11
N LEU A 37 15.40 -11.22 1.01
CA LEU A 37 14.42 -11.51 2.05
C LEU A 37 14.04 -10.26 2.86
N PRO A 38 14.98 -9.38 3.29
CA PRO A 38 14.62 -8.16 4.00
C PRO A 38 13.66 -7.26 3.19
N PHE A 39 13.86 -7.14 1.88
CA PHE A 39 13.01 -6.31 1.01
C PHE A 39 11.61 -6.88 0.83
N ILE A 40 11.51 -8.22 0.70
CA ILE A 40 10.23 -8.92 0.62
C ILE A 40 9.43 -8.69 1.91
N LEU A 41 10.03 -8.96 3.07
CA LEU A 41 9.37 -8.80 4.37
C LEU A 41 9.01 -7.34 4.64
N THR A 42 9.90 -6.40 4.32
CA THR A 42 9.63 -4.96 4.44
C THR A 42 8.44 -4.54 3.59
N SER A 43 8.37 -5.01 2.33
CA SER A 43 7.25 -4.70 1.44
C SER A 43 5.92 -5.30 1.95
N VAL A 44 5.96 -6.52 2.50
CA VAL A 44 4.77 -7.16 3.11
C VAL A 44 4.32 -6.39 4.36
N TYR A 45 5.23 -6.09 5.28
CA TYR A 45 4.89 -5.40 6.54
C TYR A 45 4.49 -3.95 6.30
N GLY A 46 5.19 -3.24 5.40
CA GLY A 46 4.87 -1.87 5.05
C GLY A 46 3.50 -1.75 4.40
N THR A 47 3.22 -2.59 3.41
CA THR A 47 1.90 -2.61 2.76
C THR A 47 0.81 -3.09 3.71
N GLY A 48 1.06 -4.16 4.48
CA GLY A 48 0.12 -4.68 5.47
C GLY A 48 -0.23 -3.65 6.53
N GLY A 49 0.78 -2.94 7.07
CA GLY A 49 0.58 -1.85 8.03
C GLY A 49 -0.21 -0.68 7.43
N ALA A 50 0.08 -0.30 6.19
CA ALA A 50 -0.66 0.75 5.49
C ALA A 50 -2.13 0.39 5.27
N ILE A 51 -2.42 -0.86 4.92
CA ILE A 51 -3.78 -1.39 4.77
C ILE A 51 -4.50 -1.38 6.12
N LEU A 52 -3.85 -1.87 7.18
CA LEU A 52 -4.42 -1.96 8.52
C LEU A 52 -4.84 -0.59 9.08
N LEU A 53 -4.10 0.47 8.76
CA LEU A 53 -4.41 1.84 9.19
C LEU A 53 -5.32 2.54 8.18
N GLY A 54 -5.00 2.49 6.90
CA GLY A 54 -5.65 3.29 5.86
C GLY A 54 -7.03 2.77 5.47
N VAL A 55 -7.24 1.45 5.44
CA VAL A 55 -8.55 0.88 5.05
C VAL A 55 -9.65 1.22 6.05
N PRO A 56 -9.49 1.00 7.38
CA PRO A 56 -10.54 1.37 8.34
C PRO A 56 -10.85 2.86 8.31
N VAL A 57 -9.83 3.72 8.28
CA VAL A 57 -10.02 5.18 8.24
C VAL A 57 -10.73 5.59 6.95
N GLY A 58 -10.26 5.13 5.79
CA GLY A 58 -10.85 5.45 4.50
C GLY A 58 -12.29 4.95 4.35
N PHE A 59 -12.55 3.71 4.78
CA PHE A 59 -13.88 3.11 4.75
C PHE A 59 -14.87 3.85 5.66
N LEU A 60 -14.51 4.09 6.93
CA LEU A 60 -15.38 4.82 7.86
C LEU A 60 -15.63 6.25 7.40
N THR A 61 -14.63 6.92 6.84
CA THR A 61 -14.78 8.24 6.22
C THR A 61 -15.77 8.18 5.05
N ALA A 62 -15.70 7.16 4.19
CA ALA A 62 -16.61 7.00 3.07
C ALA A 62 -18.06 6.76 3.54
N VAL A 63 -18.28 5.91 4.55
CA VAL A 63 -19.60 5.68 5.13
C VAL A 63 -20.15 6.98 5.74
N TYR A 64 -19.32 7.70 6.50
CA TYR A 64 -19.72 8.98 7.08
C TYR A 64 -20.13 10.00 6.00
N LEU A 65 -19.31 10.18 4.96
CA LEU A 65 -19.58 11.14 3.89
C LEU A 65 -20.78 10.75 3.02
N SER A 66 -20.99 9.45 2.80
CA SER A 66 -22.11 8.97 1.98
C SER A 66 -23.45 9.03 2.73
N LYS A 67 -23.48 8.69 4.02
CA LYS A 67 -24.73 8.41 4.74
C LYS A 67 -25.07 9.39 5.85
N VAL A 68 -24.07 10.07 6.45
CA VAL A 68 -24.27 10.88 7.66
C VAL A 68 -24.04 12.37 7.42
N ALA A 69 -23.00 12.69 6.66
CA ALA A 69 -22.53 14.06 6.52
C ALA A 69 -23.55 14.97 5.82
N PRO A 70 -23.76 16.18 6.31
CA PRO A 70 -24.56 17.17 5.60
C PRO A 70 -23.88 17.51 4.25
N LYS A 71 -24.72 17.89 3.27
CA LYS A 71 -24.27 18.11 1.88
C LYS A 71 -23.01 18.98 1.75
N ARG A 72 -22.94 20.08 2.50
CA ARG A 72 -21.77 20.98 2.49
C ARG A 72 -20.50 20.29 2.98
N VAL A 73 -20.57 19.47 4.03
CA VAL A 73 -19.41 18.74 4.55
C VAL A 73 -18.99 17.67 3.55
N LYS A 74 -19.94 16.93 2.96
CA LYS A 74 -19.67 15.95 1.90
C LYS A 74 -18.92 16.60 0.73
N GLU A 75 -19.39 17.74 0.24
CA GLU A 75 -18.78 18.47 -0.87
C GLU A 75 -17.34 18.92 -0.53
N ILE A 76 -17.15 19.63 0.59
CA ILE A 76 -15.84 20.16 0.99
C ILE A 76 -14.82 19.02 1.20
N VAL A 77 -15.19 17.97 1.94
CA VAL A 77 -14.26 16.88 2.23
C VAL A 77 -13.98 16.04 0.99
N SER A 78 -14.99 15.80 0.15
CA SER A 78 -14.79 15.08 -1.13
C SER A 78 -13.86 15.86 -2.06
N GLU A 79 -13.95 17.19 -2.09
CA GLU A 79 -13.04 18.06 -2.85
C GLU A 79 -11.61 17.98 -2.28
N ALA A 80 -11.45 18.10 -0.96
CA ALA A 80 -10.17 17.95 -0.29
C ALA A 80 -9.52 16.58 -0.57
N VAL A 81 -10.29 15.49 -0.49
CA VAL A 81 -9.85 14.14 -0.86
C VAL A 81 -9.47 14.06 -2.35
N SER A 82 -10.15 14.82 -3.21
CA SER A 82 -9.83 14.91 -4.64
C SER A 82 -8.49 15.60 -4.88
N LEU A 83 -8.24 16.69 -4.18
CA LEU A 83 -6.95 17.40 -4.22
C LEU A 83 -5.81 16.50 -3.74
N LEU A 84 -6.01 15.81 -2.62
CA LEU A 84 -5.03 14.83 -2.13
C LEU A 84 -4.70 13.75 -3.17
N ALA A 85 -5.69 13.24 -3.92
CA ALA A 85 -5.46 12.27 -4.98
C ALA A 85 -4.57 12.80 -6.12
N GLY A 86 -4.58 14.12 -6.35
CA GLY A 86 -3.79 14.80 -7.39
C GLY A 86 -2.36 15.15 -6.98
N ILE A 87 -2.02 15.07 -5.70
CA ILE A 87 -0.68 15.38 -5.21
C ILE A 87 0.32 14.30 -5.69
N PRO A 88 1.46 14.69 -6.32
CA PRO A 88 2.52 13.75 -6.67
C PRO A 88 3.07 13.01 -5.44
N SER A 89 3.39 11.72 -5.58
CA SER A 89 3.87 10.90 -4.45
C SER A 89 5.15 11.45 -3.80
N VAL A 90 6.02 12.06 -4.59
CA VAL A 90 7.24 12.72 -4.11
C VAL A 90 6.93 13.80 -3.06
N VAL A 91 5.83 14.54 -3.21
CA VAL A 91 5.43 15.58 -2.25
C VAL A 91 5.02 14.94 -0.91
N TYR A 92 4.30 13.81 -0.93
CA TYR A 92 4.03 13.05 0.30
C TYR A 92 5.32 12.59 0.98
N GLY A 93 6.29 12.10 0.20
CA GLY A 93 7.60 11.72 0.70
C GLY A 93 8.36 12.91 1.30
N LEU A 94 8.35 14.07 0.62
CA LEU A 94 9.00 15.29 1.09
C LEU A 94 8.41 15.78 2.43
N VAL A 95 7.07 15.87 2.51
CA VAL A 95 6.38 16.24 3.76
C VAL A 95 6.66 15.19 4.84
N GLY A 96 6.63 13.91 4.51
CA GLY A 96 7.00 12.84 5.43
C GLY A 96 8.42 12.99 5.97
N MET A 97 9.38 13.28 5.10
CA MET A 97 10.79 13.48 5.49
C MET A 97 10.98 14.71 6.36
N LEU A 98 10.30 15.83 6.04
CA LEU A 98 10.49 17.10 6.76
C LEU A 98 9.70 17.19 8.06
N VAL A 99 8.56 16.51 8.18
CA VAL A 99 7.64 16.61 9.32
C VAL A 99 7.54 15.30 10.09
N LEU A 100 7.20 14.19 9.40
CA LEU A 100 6.92 12.91 10.06
C LEU A 100 8.19 12.27 10.63
N VAL A 101 9.28 12.23 9.87
CA VAL A 101 10.56 11.63 10.30
C VAL A 101 11.11 12.32 11.55
N PRO A 102 11.23 13.68 11.62
CA PRO A 102 11.60 14.36 12.84
C PRO A 102 10.62 14.16 14.00
N ALA A 103 9.32 14.09 13.72
CA ALA A 103 8.30 13.82 14.74
C ALA A 103 8.46 12.42 15.35
N ILE A 104 8.67 11.39 14.54
CA ILE A 104 8.93 10.02 15.01
C ILE A 104 10.20 10.01 15.87
N ARG A 105 11.27 10.64 15.38
CA ARG A 105 12.53 10.73 16.14
C ARG A 105 12.34 11.34 17.52
N SER A 106 11.60 12.45 17.61
CA SER A 106 11.39 13.17 18.87
C SER A 106 10.45 12.47 19.82
N VAL A 107 9.35 11.89 19.32
CA VAL A 107 8.31 11.24 20.13
C VAL A 107 8.79 9.90 20.69
N PHE A 108 9.51 9.12 19.89
CA PHE A 108 9.95 7.77 20.28
C PHE A 108 11.40 7.70 20.76
N GLY A 109 12.14 8.82 20.73
CA GLY A 109 13.54 8.87 21.20
C GLY A 109 14.49 7.99 20.37
N VAL A 110 14.18 7.74 19.10
CA VAL A 110 14.99 6.90 18.21
C VAL A 110 16.10 7.71 17.53
N PRO A 111 17.26 7.11 17.19
CA PRO A 111 18.39 7.84 16.58
C PRO A 111 18.04 8.47 15.23
N ASP A 112 17.28 7.74 14.42
CA ASP A 112 16.77 8.18 13.12
C ASP A 112 15.26 7.87 13.02
N GLY A 113 14.46 8.87 12.64
CA GLY A 113 13.03 8.67 12.47
C GLY A 113 12.64 8.08 11.10
N ALA A 114 13.59 8.01 10.15
CA ALA A 114 13.38 7.35 8.87
C ALA A 114 13.29 5.82 9.11
N SER A 115 12.10 5.24 8.87
CA SER A 115 11.78 3.92 9.40
C SER A 115 10.62 3.24 8.66
N LEU A 116 10.41 1.96 8.98
CA LEU A 116 9.23 1.23 8.53
C LEU A 116 7.92 1.91 8.98
N LEU A 117 7.87 2.45 10.21
CA LEU A 117 6.71 3.18 10.72
C LEU A 117 6.41 4.43 9.88
N ALA A 118 7.43 5.22 9.55
CA ALA A 118 7.26 6.40 8.69
C ALA A 118 6.70 6.01 7.31
N ALA A 119 7.21 4.93 6.72
CA ALA A 119 6.70 4.42 5.46
C ALA A 119 5.24 3.95 5.57
N ILE A 120 4.87 3.22 6.63
CA ILE A 120 3.49 2.77 6.88
C ILE A 120 2.54 3.96 6.96
N ILE A 121 2.88 5.00 7.70
CA ILE A 121 2.02 6.19 7.86
C ILE A 121 1.86 6.92 6.53
N VAL A 122 2.94 7.18 5.80
CA VAL A 122 2.87 7.86 4.49
C VAL A 122 2.04 7.05 3.49
N LEU A 123 2.28 5.75 3.39
CA LEU A 123 1.48 4.86 2.53
C LEU A 123 0.00 4.84 2.94
N SER A 124 -0.30 4.82 4.25
CA SER A 124 -1.67 4.86 4.75
C SER A 124 -2.41 6.10 4.28
N VAL A 125 -1.78 7.28 4.39
CA VAL A 125 -2.36 8.56 3.92
C VAL A 125 -2.55 8.56 2.41
N MET A 126 -1.59 8.02 1.66
CA MET A 126 -1.64 7.98 0.19
C MET A 126 -2.74 7.10 -0.39
N ILE A 127 -3.16 6.04 0.33
CA ILE A 127 -4.23 5.16 -0.14
C ILE A 127 -5.63 5.69 0.20
N LEU A 128 -5.77 6.60 1.18
CA LEU A 128 -7.06 7.15 1.62
C LEU A 128 -7.90 7.71 0.47
N PRO A 129 -7.39 8.55 -0.43
CA PRO A 129 -8.20 9.14 -1.49
C PRO A 129 -8.87 8.09 -2.39
N SER A 130 -8.14 7.04 -2.74
CA SER A 130 -8.66 5.96 -3.59
C SER A 130 -9.76 5.18 -2.88
N ILE A 131 -9.55 4.83 -1.60
CA ILE A 131 -10.52 4.08 -0.80
C ILE A 131 -11.77 4.92 -0.57
N VAL A 132 -11.63 6.18 -0.15
CA VAL A 132 -12.76 7.06 0.16
C VAL A 132 -13.61 7.28 -1.07
N LYS A 133 -13.04 7.73 -2.19
CA LYS A 133 -13.79 8.07 -3.40
C LYS A 133 -14.55 6.90 -3.99
N VAL A 134 -13.87 5.77 -4.18
CA VAL A 134 -14.50 4.60 -4.81
C VAL A 134 -15.54 3.99 -3.87
N SER A 135 -15.30 4.01 -2.54
CA SER A 135 -16.30 3.54 -1.57
C SER A 135 -17.53 4.44 -1.51
N ILE A 136 -17.38 5.77 -1.57
CA ILE A 136 -18.52 6.71 -1.64
C ILE A 136 -19.36 6.40 -2.88
N THR A 137 -18.73 6.29 -4.06
CA THR A 137 -19.43 5.97 -5.31
C THR A 137 -20.20 4.66 -5.20
N ALA A 138 -19.60 3.64 -4.57
CA ALA A 138 -20.24 2.34 -4.39
C ALA A 138 -21.43 2.40 -3.42
N LEU A 139 -21.32 3.19 -2.33
CA LEU A 139 -22.38 3.38 -1.34
C LEU A 139 -23.52 4.25 -1.88
N ASP A 140 -23.22 5.27 -2.67
CA ASP A 140 -24.22 6.15 -3.29
C ASP A 140 -24.96 5.45 -4.45
N ALA A 141 -24.40 4.38 -5.02
CA ALA A 141 -25.05 3.56 -6.05
C ALA A 141 -26.06 2.54 -5.50
N VAL A 142 -26.16 2.38 -4.18
CA VAL A 142 -27.16 1.50 -3.56
C VAL A 142 -28.55 2.15 -3.68
N PRO A 143 -29.56 1.45 -4.22
CA PRO A 143 -30.92 2.00 -4.37
C PRO A 143 -31.51 2.40 -2.99
N GLU A 144 -32.14 3.58 -2.94
CA GLU A 144 -32.75 4.11 -1.72
C GLU A 144 -33.86 3.21 -1.18
N GLU A 145 -34.54 2.46 -2.05
CA GLU A 145 -35.61 1.51 -1.69
C GLU A 145 -35.11 0.46 -0.68
N TYR A 146 -33.84 0.05 -0.75
CA TYR A 146 -33.28 -0.91 0.21
C TYR A 146 -33.18 -0.31 1.62
N GLU A 147 -32.80 0.96 1.71
CA GLU A 147 -32.73 1.67 2.99
C GLU A 147 -34.13 1.95 3.56
N GLN A 148 -35.05 2.39 2.69
CA GLN A 148 -36.44 2.66 3.08
C GLN A 148 -37.16 1.39 3.56
N ALA A 149 -36.97 0.25 2.88
CA ALA A 149 -37.54 -1.02 3.31
C ALA A 149 -37.00 -1.46 4.69
N SER A 150 -35.70 -1.28 4.95
CA SER A 150 -35.10 -1.58 6.25
C SER A 150 -35.67 -0.70 7.37
N LEU A 151 -35.82 0.61 7.13
CA LEU A 151 -36.38 1.56 8.07
C LEU A 151 -37.86 1.26 8.34
N ALA A 152 -38.62 0.84 7.31
CA ALA A 152 -40.03 0.45 7.45
C ALA A 152 -40.23 -0.79 8.35
N LEU A 153 -39.22 -1.68 8.40
CA LEU A 153 -39.17 -2.84 9.30
C LEU A 153 -38.75 -2.46 10.74
N GLY A 154 -38.53 -1.16 11.03
CA GLY A 154 -38.18 -0.67 12.36
C GLY A 154 -36.67 -0.66 12.66
N ALA A 155 -35.79 -0.90 11.67
CA ALA A 155 -34.36 -0.78 11.87
C ALA A 155 -33.94 0.68 12.10
N THR A 156 -32.92 0.90 12.91
CA THR A 156 -32.30 2.22 13.06
C THR A 156 -31.47 2.59 11.82
N LYS A 157 -31.19 3.87 11.61
CA LYS A 157 -30.33 4.33 10.50
C LYS A 157 -28.98 3.65 10.50
N MET A 158 -28.34 3.52 11.66
CA MET A 158 -27.03 2.84 11.79
C MET A 158 -27.10 1.36 11.38
N GLU A 159 -28.13 0.64 11.83
CA GLU A 159 -28.34 -0.75 11.42
C GLU A 159 -28.56 -0.86 9.92
N THR A 160 -29.37 0.03 9.34
CA THR A 160 -29.61 0.07 7.89
C THR A 160 -28.30 0.29 7.13
N TRP A 161 -27.46 1.24 7.52
CA TRP A 161 -26.19 1.49 6.82
C TRP A 161 -25.24 0.30 6.88
N PHE A 162 -25.03 -0.30 8.06
CA PHE A 162 -24.05 -1.37 8.22
C PHE A 162 -24.59 -2.76 7.84
N ARG A 163 -25.88 -3.01 7.93
CA ARG A 163 -26.49 -4.30 7.61
C ARG A 163 -27.14 -4.38 6.23
N VAL A 164 -27.43 -3.23 5.59
CA VAL A 164 -28.06 -3.19 4.26
C VAL A 164 -27.16 -2.49 3.25
N SER A 165 -26.85 -1.19 3.44
CA SER A 165 -26.13 -0.40 2.44
C SER A 165 -24.71 -0.88 2.23
N VAL A 166 -23.94 -1.12 3.30
CA VAL A 166 -22.56 -1.62 3.20
C VAL A 166 -22.47 -3.02 2.57
N PRO A 167 -23.28 -4.02 2.97
CA PRO A 167 -23.31 -5.30 2.29
C PRO A 167 -23.75 -5.21 0.82
N ALA A 168 -24.70 -4.34 0.48
CA ALA A 168 -25.11 -4.10 -0.90
C ALA A 168 -23.97 -3.50 -1.75
N ALA A 169 -23.17 -2.59 -1.17
CA ALA A 169 -22.01 -1.95 -1.82
C ALA A 169 -20.71 -2.78 -1.74
N LYS A 170 -20.72 -3.99 -1.15
CA LYS A 170 -19.50 -4.76 -0.82
C LYS A 170 -18.52 -4.95 -1.97
N SER A 171 -19.02 -5.16 -3.18
CA SER A 171 -18.16 -5.37 -4.36
C SER A 171 -17.40 -4.09 -4.76
N GLY A 172 -18.04 -2.93 -4.67
CA GLY A 172 -17.41 -1.64 -4.94
C GLY A 172 -16.43 -1.23 -3.84
N ILE A 173 -16.79 -1.43 -2.57
CA ILE A 173 -15.89 -1.18 -1.43
C ILE A 173 -14.65 -2.06 -1.53
N ALA A 174 -14.81 -3.32 -1.87
CA ALA A 174 -13.69 -4.24 -2.04
C ALA A 174 -12.80 -3.83 -3.23
N ALA A 175 -13.38 -3.36 -4.34
CA ALA A 175 -12.61 -2.79 -5.45
C ALA A 175 -11.81 -1.55 -5.03
N ALA A 176 -12.39 -0.70 -4.16
CA ALA A 176 -11.69 0.45 -3.58
C ALA A 176 -10.45 0.03 -2.77
N ILE A 177 -10.59 -1.02 -1.96
CA ILE A 177 -9.48 -1.57 -1.16
C ILE A 177 -8.39 -2.12 -2.09
N VAL A 178 -8.76 -2.93 -3.10
CA VAL A 178 -7.79 -3.49 -4.07
C VAL A 178 -7.01 -2.39 -4.78
N LEU A 179 -7.69 -1.30 -5.18
CA LEU A 179 -7.05 -0.15 -5.82
C LEU A 179 -6.05 0.54 -4.87
N GLY A 180 -6.43 0.73 -3.61
CA GLY A 180 -5.55 1.28 -2.58
C GLY A 180 -4.33 0.39 -2.32
N VAL A 181 -4.53 -0.92 -2.19
CA VAL A 181 -3.44 -1.91 -2.01
C VAL A 181 -2.48 -1.90 -3.19
N GLY A 182 -2.99 -1.91 -4.42
CA GLY A 182 -2.15 -1.84 -5.63
C GLY A 182 -1.28 -0.58 -5.65
N ARG A 183 -1.82 0.56 -5.21
CA ARG A 183 -1.07 1.81 -5.07
C ARG A 183 0.01 1.73 -4.00
N ALA A 184 -0.29 1.15 -2.83
CA ALA A 184 0.68 1.00 -1.74
C ALA A 184 1.87 0.10 -2.13
N ILE A 185 1.61 -1.02 -2.81
CA ILE A 185 2.66 -1.96 -3.23
C ILE A 185 3.57 -1.35 -4.30
N GLY A 186 3.00 -0.58 -5.22
CA GLY A 186 3.74 0.03 -6.33
C GLY A 186 4.50 1.31 -5.96
N GLU A 187 4.32 1.83 -4.75
CA GLU A 187 4.94 3.10 -4.36
C GLU A 187 6.45 2.95 -4.12
N ALA A 188 7.21 3.81 -4.74
CA ALA A 188 8.67 3.84 -4.62
C ALA A 188 9.18 5.18 -4.08
N MET A 189 8.75 6.30 -4.69
CA MET A 189 9.38 7.59 -4.46
C MET A 189 9.10 8.16 -3.07
N ALA A 190 7.84 8.15 -2.62
CA ALA A 190 7.49 8.62 -1.29
C ALA A 190 8.15 7.75 -0.21
N VAL A 191 8.13 6.43 -0.39
CA VAL A 191 8.70 5.48 0.57
C VAL A 191 10.22 5.62 0.64
N MET A 192 10.90 5.83 -0.49
CA MET A 192 12.36 6.05 -0.55
C MET A 192 12.80 7.22 0.35
N MET A 193 12.00 8.28 0.43
CA MET A 193 12.33 9.48 1.20
C MET A 193 12.16 9.30 2.72
N VAL A 194 11.28 8.38 3.15
CA VAL A 194 10.92 8.25 4.59
C VAL A 194 11.35 6.94 5.22
N SER A 195 11.75 5.92 4.43
CA SER A 195 12.12 4.61 4.96
C SER A 195 13.59 4.46 5.35
N GLY A 196 14.44 5.44 5.02
CA GLY A 196 15.90 5.39 5.24
C GLY A 196 16.67 4.54 4.24
N ASN A 197 15.99 3.71 3.46
CA ASN A 197 16.51 2.91 2.33
C ASN A 197 17.73 2.02 2.64
N VAL A 198 17.83 1.48 3.87
CA VAL A 198 18.90 0.57 4.31
C VAL A 198 18.42 -0.88 4.21
N PRO A 199 19.24 -1.84 3.72
CA PRO A 199 18.86 -3.23 3.53
C PRO A 199 18.84 -4.05 4.84
N ASN A 200 18.16 -3.55 5.87
CA ASN A 200 17.98 -4.22 7.15
C ASN A 200 16.77 -5.15 7.15
N MET A 201 16.77 -6.14 8.07
CA MET A 201 15.55 -6.87 8.40
C MET A 201 14.51 -5.89 8.96
N PRO A 202 13.21 -6.05 8.63
CA PRO A 202 12.20 -5.07 8.99
C PRO A 202 11.92 -5.07 10.50
N GLU A 203 12.21 -3.94 11.11
CA GLU A 203 11.79 -3.55 12.45
C GLU A 203 11.07 -2.20 12.38
N LEU A 204 10.11 -1.97 13.27
CA LEU A 204 9.18 -0.85 13.15
C LEU A 204 9.88 0.52 13.15
N PHE A 205 10.93 0.68 13.95
CA PHE A 205 11.65 1.94 14.13
C PHE A 205 13.02 1.97 13.44
N GLN A 206 13.34 0.96 12.63
CA GLN A 206 14.59 0.91 11.88
C GLN A 206 14.41 1.34 10.44
N SER A 207 15.48 1.88 9.88
CA SER A 207 15.58 2.14 8.45
C SER A 207 15.53 0.83 7.67
N VAL A 208 14.68 0.80 6.65
CA VAL A 208 14.40 -0.39 5.85
C VAL A 208 14.39 -0.06 4.35
N ARG A 209 14.46 -1.12 3.52
CA ARG A 209 14.39 -1.00 2.07
C ARG A 209 13.27 -1.88 1.52
N PHE A 210 12.43 -1.31 0.66
CA PHE A 210 11.36 -2.02 -0.05
C PHE A 210 11.86 -2.61 -1.37
N LEU A 211 11.14 -3.56 -1.96
CA LEU A 211 11.42 -4.08 -3.30
C LEU A 211 11.42 -2.96 -4.36
N THR A 212 10.45 -2.06 -4.28
CA THR A 212 10.33 -0.91 -5.18
C THR A 212 11.48 0.07 -5.04
N THR A 213 11.87 0.40 -3.80
CA THR A 213 12.95 1.35 -3.55
C THR A 213 14.31 0.77 -3.90
N ALA A 214 14.54 -0.52 -3.75
CA ALA A 214 15.77 -1.19 -4.17
C ALA A 214 16.00 -1.03 -5.69
N VAL A 215 14.96 -1.28 -6.49
CA VAL A 215 15.04 -1.09 -7.94
C VAL A 215 15.22 0.38 -8.30
N ALA A 216 14.43 1.27 -7.72
CA ALA A 216 14.42 2.69 -8.06
C ALA A 216 15.75 3.39 -7.69
N SER A 217 16.37 3.01 -6.56
CA SER A 217 17.61 3.65 -6.09
C SER A 217 18.88 3.16 -6.81
N GLU A 218 18.96 1.89 -7.20
CA GLU A 218 20.20 1.30 -7.69
C GLU A 218 20.22 1.07 -9.21
N MET A 219 19.07 1.01 -9.90
CA MET A 219 19.00 0.62 -11.32
C MET A 219 19.85 1.51 -12.24
N SER A 220 19.89 2.81 -11.99
CA SER A 220 20.59 3.78 -12.85
C SER A 220 22.12 3.67 -12.76
N TYR A 221 22.64 3.14 -11.65
CA TYR A 221 24.08 3.04 -11.37
C TYR A 221 24.62 1.62 -11.44
N SER A 222 23.76 0.64 -11.67
CA SER A 222 24.10 -0.78 -11.67
C SER A 222 24.59 -1.26 -13.02
N SER A 223 25.48 -2.25 -13.01
CA SER A 223 25.98 -2.96 -14.20
C SER A 223 26.15 -4.45 -13.94
N GLY A 224 26.32 -5.25 -15.00
CA GLY A 224 26.59 -6.69 -14.89
C GLY A 224 25.55 -7.44 -14.06
N LEU A 225 26.01 -8.30 -13.15
CA LEU A 225 25.18 -9.16 -12.31
C LEU A 225 24.27 -8.37 -11.38
N GLN A 226 24.75 -7.25 -10.82
CA GLN A 226 23.90 -6.37 -9.97
C GLN A 226 22.66 -5.88 -10.73
N ARG A 227 22.82 -5.41 -11.97
CA ARG A 227 21.70 -4.95 -12.79
C ARG A 227 20.73 -6.07 -13.11
N GLN A 228 21.21 -7.26 -13.39
CA GLN A 228 20.37 -8.43 -13.60
C GLN A 228 19.62 -8.82 -12.32
N ALA A 229 20.27 -8.76 -11.15
CA ALA A 229 19.62 -9.00 -9.85
C ALA A 229 18.50 -7.98 -9.56
N LEU A 230 18.65 -6.70 -9.93
CA LEU A 230 17.60 -5.71 -9.83
C LEU A 230 16.41 -6.00 -10.77
N PHE A 231 16.65 -6.53 -11.97
CA PHE A 231 15.55 -7.05 -12.81
C PHE A 231 14.87 -8.26 -12.19
N SER A 232 15.64 -9.12 -11.49
CA SER A 232 15.04 -10.22 -10.72
C SER A 232 14.17 -9.72 -9.57
N ILE A 233 14.59 -8.65 -8.86
CA ILE A 233 13.73 -7.99 -7.85
C ILE A 233 12.45 -7.46 -8.49
N ALA A 234 12.54 -6.81 -9.64
CA ALA A 234 11.37 -6.33 -10.38
C ALA A 234 10.43 -7.48 -10.80
N LEU A 235 10.99 -8.64 -11.16
CA LEU A 235 10.21 -9.85 -11.45
C LEU A 235 9.50 -10.38 -10.20
N VAL A 236 10.19 -10.45 -9.06
CA VAL A 236 9.59 -10.86 -7.78
C VAL A 236 8.48 -9.89 -7.37
N LEU A 237 8.69 -8.58 -7.50
CA LEU A 237 7.66 -7.57 -7.25
C LEU A 237 6.44 -7.76 -8.16
N TYR A 238 6.65 -8.01 -9.44
CA TYR A 238 5.57 -8.27 -10.39
C TYR A 238 4.75 -9.52 -10.00
N LEU A 239 5.42 -10.61 -9.65
CA LEU A 239 4.75 -11.83 -9.17
C LEU A 239 4.01 -11.60 -7.85
N PHE A 240 4.58 -10.81 -6.95
CA PHE A 240 3.95 -10.43 -5.68
C PHE A 240 2.65 -9.64 -5.91
N ILE A 241 2.67 -8.67 -6.83
CA ILE A 241 1.47 -7.90 -7.21
C ILE A 241 0.40 -8.83 -7.82
N LEU A 242 0.79 -9.74 -8.72
CA LEU A 242 -0.13 -10.70 -9.31
C LEU A 242 -0.77 -11.61 -8.25
N LEU A 243 0.02 -12.11 -7.31
CA LEU A 243 -0.45 -12.98 -6.24
C LEU A 243 -1.45 -12.25 -5.34
N ILE A 244 -1.14 -11.03 -4.90
CA ILE A 244 -2.04 -10.23 -4.08
C ILE A 244 -3.35 -9.95 -4.82
N ASN A 245 -3.29 -9.52 -6.08
CA ASN A 245 -4.49 -9.30 -6.89
C ASN A 245 -5.32 -10.58 -7.08
N ALA A 246 -4.66 -11.73 -7.26
CA ALA A 246 -5.36 -13.01 -7.36
C ALA A 246 -6.08 -13.37 -6.05
N VAL A 247 -5.39 -13.22 -4.90
CA VAL A 247 -5.98 -13.46 -3.56
C VAL A 247 -7.19 -12.56 -3.33
N PHE A 248 -7.08 -11.25 -3.58
CA PHE A 248 -8.20 -10.33 -3.44
C PHE A 248 -9.37 -10.69 -4.37
N ASN A 249 -9.11 -11.01 -5.63
CA ASN A 249 -10.15 -11.43 -6.56
C ASN A 249 -10.85 -12.73 -6.13
N MET A 250 -10.13 -13.67 -5.54
CA MET A 250 -10.72 -14.91 -5.00
C MET A 250 -11.63 -14.61 -3.79
N LEU A 251 -11.18 -13.76 -2.86
CA LEU A 251 -11.97 -13.34 -1.70
C LEU A 251 -13.27 -12.63 -2.14
N LEU A 252 -13.20 -11.77 -3.15
CA LEU A 252 -14.34 -11.06 -3.70
C LEU A 252 -15.35 -11.98 -4.40
N LYS A 253 -14.88 -12.99 -5.14
CA LYS A 253 -15.74 -13.97 -5.83
C LYS A 253 -16.39 -14.94 -4.85
N GLY A 254 -15.72 -15.32 -3.77
CA GLY A 254 -16.28 -16.19 -2.72
C GLY A 254 -17.53 -15.61 -2.04
N GLY A 255 -17.63 -14.28 -1.94
CA GLY A 255 -18.82 -13.59 -1.41
C GLY A 255 -20.04 -13.52 -2.35
N LYS A 256 -19.93 -13.99 -3.60
CA LYS A 256 -21.06 -14.03 -4.58
C LYS A 256 -21.85 -15.33 -4.58
N LYS A 257 -21.48 -16.31 -3.76
CA LYS A 257 -22.12 -17.65 -3.72
C LYS A 257 -23.09 -17.84 -2.55
N GLN A 258 -23.62 -16.77 -1.98
CA GLN A 258 -24.74 -16.82 -1.01
C GLN A 258 -25.85 -15.87 -1.43
#